data_6cbacfdcefc5ebbe62d5ccb61823bbe8
#
_entry.id   6cbacfdcefc5ebbe62d5ccb61823bbe8
#
_cell.length_a   1.000
_cell.length_b   1.000
_cell.length_c   1.000
_cell.angle_alpha   90.00
_cell.angle_beta   90.00
_cell.angle_gamma   90.00
#
_symmetry.space_group_name_H-M   'P 1'
#
loop_
_entity.id
_entity.type
_entity.pdbx_description
1 polymer ?
#
loop_
_entity_poly.entity_id
_entity_poly.type
_entity_poly.pdbx_seq_one_letter_code
_entity_poly.pdbx_strand_id
1 'polypeptide(L)'
;WSLPPSAPAKWVSHADEAKYAGQLLELLDASVRACLLSDVPLGAFLSGGLDSSLIAALMQRHARQVRTFSIGFEGDDSFDETPFAEQVASLLGTQHTTFRVTPQALDLLPRLVWHHDQPFGDSSAIPTYLVSRLTREHVTVALTGDGGDELFAGYQRFYAASLVERMHSIPRPVWQTMDRVLAGLPEGTGYYDLLKRGRRFVHGAGQTIRLAYFDWVRLFDADQTRALLPSLGSADPAGLHFSAAVTAPGVAGLLDANFAMYLPDDLLVKLDRSAMAVSLETRAPFLHRDLIAFAAGLPFNLKLHGRTTKRILKRAARGLLPDAIIDRPKHGFGVPLGAWLRRDMSQVRDILLSDRARARGLLHMPAVEKLIDSHTQRRRDHGQRLWTLLTLEMWLRLFIDPSRLETYV
;
A
#
# COMPACT_ATOMS: atom_id res chain seq x y z
N TRP A 1 7.98 1.19 -23.88
CA TRP A 1 6.57 1.55 -23.66
C TRP A 1 6.49 2.62 -22.56
N SER A 2 5.71 3.64 -22.77
CA SER A 2 5.44 4.68 -21.76
C SER A 2 3.94 4.74 -21.49
N LEU A 3 3.57 4.95 -20.22
CA LEU A 3 2.17 5.16 -19.85
C LEU A 3 1.65 6.45 -20.55
N PRO A 4 0.54 6.40 -21.30
CA PRO A 4 -0.09 7.63 -21.75
C PRO A 4 -0.62 8.41 -20.53
N PRO A 5 -0.55 9.75 -20.55
CA PRO A 5 -1.04 10.57 -19.44
C PRO A 5 -2.53 10.35 -19.21
N SER A 6 -2.95 10.41 -17.95
CA SER A 6 -4.37 10.27 -17.58
C SER A 6 -5.24 11.33 -18.28
N ALA A 7 -6.34 10.89 -18.88
CA ALA A 7 -7.27 11.80 -19.52
C ALA A 7 -7.94 12.75 -18.49
N PRO A 8 -8.14 14.03 -18.83
CA PRO A 8 -8.82 14.97 -17.96
C PRO A 8 -10.30 14.58 -17.74
N ALA A 9 -10.90 15.12 -16.68
CA ALA A 9 -12.32 14.95 -16.44
C ALA A 9 -13.14 15.60 -17.58
N LYS A 10 -14.14 14.87 -18.07
CA LYS A 10 -15.12 15.39 -19.05
C LYS A 10 -16.52 14.88 -18.70
N TRP A 11 -17.54 15.57 -19.22
CA TRP A 11 -18.91 15.08 -19.10
C TRP A 11 -19.05 13.73 -19.81
N VAL A 12 -19.70 12.78 -19.15
CA VAL A 12 -19.95 11.41 -19.66
C VAL A 12 -21.41 11.07 -19.43
N SER A 13 -22.12 10.65 -20.48
CA SER A 13 -23.50 10.20 -20.37
C SER A 13 -23.59 8.86 -19.64
N HIS A 14 -24.78 8.52 -19.14
CA HIS A 14 -25.03 7.20 -18.54
C HIS A 14 -24.81 6.04 -19.54
N ALA A 15 -25.12 6.27 -20.83
CA ALA A 15 -24.90 5.28 -21.87
C ALA A 15 -23.41 5.07 -22.14
N ASP A 16 -22.63 6.16 -22.22
CA ASP A 16 -21.18 6.07 -22.40
C ASP A 16 -20.52 5.42 -21.16
N GLU A 17 -20.97 5.74 -19.95
CA GLU A 17 -20.48 5.10 -18.74
C GLU A 17 -20.76 3.58 -18.73
N ALA A 18 -21.93 3.14 -19.19
CA ALA A 18 -22.24 1.72 -19.34
C ALA A 18 -21.33 1.05 -20.37
N LYS A 19 -21.09 1.72 -21.51
CA LYS A 19 -20.17 1.24 -22.54
C LYS A 19 -18.74 1.08 -21.99
N TYR A 20 -18.22 2.09 -21.28
CA TYR A 20 -16.89 2.01 -20.66
C TYR A 20 -16.81 0.89 -19.62
N ALA A 21 -17.87 0.68 -18.83
CA ALA A 21 -17.90 -0.41 -17.85
C ALA A 21 -17.89 -1.80 -18.54
N GLY A 22 -18.62 -1.97 -19.63
CA GLY A 22 -18.59 -3.19 -20.44
C GLY A 22 -17.21 -3.46 -21.03
N GLN A 23 -16.60 -2.47 -21.68
CA GLN A 23 -15.24 -2.59 -22.24
C GLN A 23 -14.18 -2.90 -21.16
N LEU A 24 -14.29 -2.26 -19.98
CA LEU A 24 -13.42 -2.55 -18.85
C LEU A 24 -13.52 -4.01 -18.42
N LEU A 25 -14.75 -4.51 -18.30
CA LEU A 25 -14.99 -5.89 -17.89
C LEU A 25 -14.47 -6.89 -18.92
N GLU A 26 -14.66 -6.65 -20.20
CA GLU A 26 -14.14 -7.49 -21.30
C GLU A 26 -12.60 -7.55 -21.28
N LEU A 27 -11.93 -6.41 -21.12
CA LEU A 27 -10.47 -6.33 -21.05
C LEU A 27 -9.92 -7.04 -19.80
N LEU A 28 -10.59 -6.85 -18.65
CA LEU A 28 -10.17 -7.51 -17.42
C LEU A 28 -10.41 -9.02 -17.47
N ASP A 29 -11.53 -9.47 -18.04
CA ASP A 29 -11.83 -10.90 -18.25
C ASP A 29 -10.81 -11.56 -19.18
N ALA A 30 -10.46 -10.89 -20.27
CA ALA A 30 -9.42 -11.36 -21.18
C ALA A 30 -8.05 -11.44 -20.48
N SER A 31 -7.72 -10.45 -19.65
CA SER A 31 -6.48 -10.45 -18.86
C SER A 31 -6.45 -11.57 -17.83
N VAL A 32 -7.54 -11.79 -17.10
CA VAL A 32 -7.66 -12.91 -16.15
C VAL A 32 -7.46 -14.23 -16.90
N ARG A 33 -8.15 -14.43 -18.03
CA ARG A 33 -8.02 -15.64 -18.84
C ARG A 33 -6.57 -15.87 -19.29
N ALA A 34 -5.85 -14.83 -19.70
CA ALA A 34 -4.44 -14.93 -20.07
C ALA A 34 -3.56 -15.32 -18.86
N CYS A 35 -3.86 -14.77 -17.67
CA CYS A 35 -3.15 -15.10 -16.44
C CYS A 35 -3.44 -16.52 -15.92
N LEU A 36 -4.52 -17.17 -16.37
CA LEU A 36 -4.85 -18.55 -15.99
C LEU A 36 -4.05 -19.61 -16.79
N LEU A 37 -3.36 -19.23 -17.85
CA LEU A 37 -2.52 -20.16 -18.61
C LEU A 37 -1.33 -20.60 -17.75
N SER A 38 -1.34 -21.87 -17.31
CA SER A 38 -0.34 -22.42 -16.40
C SER A 38 -0.31 -23.93 -16.48
N ASP A 39 0.89 -24.50 -16.45
CA ASP A 39 1.14 -25.95 -16.37
C ASP A 39 1.21 -26.44 -14.89
N VAL A 40 1.10 -25.53 -13.92
CA VAL A 40 1.18 -25.82 -12.51
C VAL A 40 -0.07 -25.34 -11.77
N PRO A 41 -0.38 -25.86 -10.57
CA PRO A 41 -1.51 -25.43 -9.79
C PRO A 41 -1.48 -23.92 -9.53
N LEU A 42 -2.61 -23.25 -9.73
CA LEU A 42 -2.77 -21.83 -9.51
C LEU A 42 -3.97 -21.52 -8.61
N GLY A 43 -3.92 -20.33 -7.98
CA GLY A 43 -4.98 -19.79 -7.13
C GLY A 43 -4.99 -18.27 -7.16
N ALA A 44 -5.63 -17.63 -6.17
CA ALA A 44 -5.64 -16.18 -6.02
C ALA A 44 -5.59 -15.76 -4.55
N PHE A 45 -4.98 -14.61 -4.28
CA PHE A 45 -5.16 -13.93 -3.00
C PHE A 45 -6.54 -13.29 -2.94
N LEU A 46 -7.24 -13.48 -1.83
CA LEU A 46 -8.57 -12.96 -1.63
C LEU A 46 -8.64 -12.21 -0.29
N SER A 47 -8.80 -10.89 -0.33
CA SER A 47 -8.96 -10.03 0.85
C SER A 47 -10.43 -9.67 1.13
N GLY A 48 -11.36 -10.09 0.27
CA GLY A 48 -12.76 -9.63 0.31
C GLY A 48 -12.92 -8.16 -0.10
N GLY A 49 -11.88 -7.51 -0.62
CA GLY A 49 -11.95 -6.21 -1.27
C GLY A 49 -12.42 -6.32 -2.73
N LEU A 50 -12.86 -5.20 -3.33
CA LEU A 50 -13.41 -5.17 -4.69
C LEU A 50 -12.48 -5.83 -5.72
N ASP A 51 -11.19 -5.49 -5.70
CA ASP A 51 -10.24 -5.92 -6.74
C ASP A 51 -10.02 -7.43 -6.73
N SER A 52 -9.62 -7.97 -5.57
CA SER A 52 -9.38 -9.41 -5.41
C SER A 52 -10.65 -10.23 -5.61
N SER A 53 -11.81 -9.71 -5.17
CA SER A 53 -13.10 -10.36 -5.36
C SER A 53 -13.52 -10.40 -6.84
N LEU A 54 -13.26 -9.32 -7.59
CA LEU A 54 -13.55 -9.27 -9.02
C LEU A 54 -12.65 -10.22 -9.82
N ILE A 55 -11.35 -10.29 -9.48
CA ILE A 55 -10.45 -11.28 -10.07
C ILE A 55 -10.95 -12.70 -9.79
N ALA A 56 -11.29 -13.04 -8.54
CA ALA A 56 -11.80 -14.36 -8.19
C ALA A 56 -13.11 -14.70 -8.93
N ALA A 57 -14.04 -13.73 -9.05
CA ALA A 57 -15.29 -13.90 -9.79
C ALA A 57 -15.06 -14.17 -11.28
N LEU A 58 -14.08 -13.47 -11.90
CA LEU A 58 -13.72 -13.71 -13.30
C LEU A 58 -13.00 -15.04 -13.49
N MET A 59 -12.14 -15.45 -12.55
CA MET A 59 -11.51 -16.78 -12.60
C MET A 59 -12.54 -17.90 -12.60
N GLN A 60 -13.62 -17.78 -11.83
CA GLN A 60 -14.72 -18.78 -11.79
C GLN A 60 -15.44 -18.97 -13.12
N ARG A 61 -15.37 -17.99 -14.03
CA ARG A 61 -15.93 -18.15 -15.39
C ARG A 61 -15.09 -19.07 -16.28
N HIS A 62 -13.81 -19.20 -15.98
CA HIS A 62 -12.83 -19.89 -16.81
C HIS A 62 -12.27 -21.17 -16.20
N ALA A 63 -12.47 -21.40 -14.90
CA ALA A 63 -11.97 -22.56 -14.18
C ALA A 63 -13.10 -23.27 -13.42
N ARG A 64 -13.09 -24.61 -13.42
CA ARG A 64 -14.08 -25.41 -12.68
C ARG A 64 -13.98 -25.24 -11.17
N GLN A 65 -12.77 -25.01 -10.69
CA GLN A 65 -12.47 -24.86 -9.27
C GLN A 65 -11.35 -23.82 -9.10
N VAL A 66 -11.65 -22.79 -8.33
CA VAL A 66 -10.73 -21.72 -8.00
C VAL A 66 -10.30 -21.86 -6.54
N ARG A 67 -8.99 -21.93 -6.31
CA ARG A 67 -8.40 -21.88 -4.97
C ARG A 67 -8.16 -20.44 -4.57
N THR A 68 -8.59 -20.05 -3.38
CA THR A 68 -8.38 -18.69 -2.88
C THR A 68 -7.77 -18.71 -1.49
N PHE A 69 -6.94 -17.71 -1.18
CA PHE A 69 -6.16 -17.67 0.05
C PHE A 69 -6.27 -16.31 0.71
N SER A 70 -6.43 -16.29 2.03
CA SER A 70 -6.39 -15.10 2.86
C SER A 70 -5.56 -15.30 4.11
N ILE A 71 -5.11 -14.20 4.73
CA ILE A 71 -4.36 -14.22 5.99
C ILE A 71 -5.00 -13.26 6.98
N GLY A 72 -5.14 -13.69 8.22
CA GLY A 72 -5.53 -12.89 9.38
C GLY A 72 -4.50 -12.98 10.49
N PHE A 73 -4.51 -11.99 11.37
CA PHE A 73 -3.57 -11.88 12.48
C PHE A 73 -4.32 -12.00 13.80
N GLU A 74 -3.78 -12.80 14.72
CA GLU A 74 -4.34 -12.91 16.05
C GLU A 74 -4.08 -11.64 16.87
N GLY A 75 -5.09 -11.22 17.65
CA GLY A 75 -4.96 -10.19 18.67
C GLY A 75 -5.36 -8.76 18.28
N ASP A 76 -5.74 -8.50 17.01
CA ASP A 76 -6.30 -7.20 16.61
C ASP A 76 -7.26 -7.34 15.43
N ASP A 77 -8.56 -7.45 15.72
CA ASP A 77 -9.62 -7.61 14.74
C ASP A 77 -9.75 -6.40 13.78
N SER A 78 -9.17 -5.24 14.13
CA SER A 78 -9.22 -4.04 13.28
C SER A 78 -8.41 -4.19 11.98
N PHE A 79 -7.50 -5.15 11.92
CA PHE A 79 -6.71 -5.50 10.74
C PHE A 79 -7.14 -6.81 10.07
N ASP A 80 -8.14 -7.52 10.63
CA ASP A 80 -8.59 -8.80 10.10
C ASP A 80 -9.61 -8.61 8.96
N GLU A 81 -9.24 -8.97 7.75
CA GLU A 81 -10.11 -8.99 6.57
C GLU A 81 -10.65 -10.39 6.25
N THR A 82 -10.26 -11.43 7.01
CA THR A 82 -10.64 -12.81 6.70
C THR A 82 -12.14 -13.06 6.69
N PRO A 83 -12.98 -12.44 7.56
CA PRO A 83 -14.43 -12.64 7.48
C PRO A 83 -15.04 -12.19 6.15
N PHE A 84 -14.49 -11.14 5.55
CA PHE A 84 -14.95 -10.65 4.25
C PHE A 84 -14.46 -11.53 3.10
N ALA A 85 -13.23 -12.06 3.21
CA ALA A 85 -12.70 -13.01 2.24
C ALA A 85 -13.53 -14.30 2.25
N GLU A 86 -13.88 -14.84 3.42
CA GLU A 86 -14.71 -16.02 3.60
C GLU A 86 -16.14 -15.80 3.04
N GLN A 87 -16.71 -14.62 3.26
CA GLN A 87 -18.02 -14.26 2.68
C GLN A 87 -17.98 -14.28 1.15
N VAL A 88 -16.96 -13.68 0.53
CA VAL A 88 -16.79 -13.67 -0.92
C VAL A 88 -16.53 -15.08 -1.45
N ALA A 89 -15.67 -15.83 -0.77
CA ALA A 89 -15.36 -17.22 -1.14
C ALA A 89 -16.59 -18.13 -1.13
N SER A 90 -17.42 -18.01 -0.10
CA SER A 90 -18.68 -18.74 0.01
C SER A 90 -19.65 -18.36 -1.12
N LEU A 91 -19.77 -17.06 -1.42
CA LEU A 91 -20.62 -16.56 -2.51
C LEU A 91 -20.19 -17.08 -3.87
N LEU A 92 -18.88 -17.07 -4.14
CA LEU A 92 -18.31 -17.50 -5.41
C LEU A 92 -18.11 -19.01 -5.52
N GLY A 93 -18.27 -19.77 -4.42
CA GLY A 93 -18.02 -21.21 -4.39
C GLY A 93 -16.54 -21.59 -4.60
N THR A 94 -15.59 -20.76 -4.15
CA THR A 94 -14.17 -21.05 -4.25
C THR A 94 -13.69 -22.01 -3.15
N GLN A 95 -12.64 -22.77 -3.42
CA GLN A 95 -11.90 -23.50 -2.38
C GLN A 95 -11.05 -22.49 -1.60
N HIS A 96 -11.59 -21.97 -0.50
CA HIS A 96 -10.93 -20.96 0.29
C HIS A 96 -10.13 -21.55 1.45
N THR A 97 -8.93 -21.03 1.65
CA THR A 97 -8.08 -21.33 2.80
C THR A 97 -7.76 -20.04 3.53
N THR A 98 -8.18 -19.93 4.78
CA THR A 98 -7.82 -18.81 5.68
C THR A 98 -6.65 -19.23 6.55
N PHE A 99 -5.57 -18.46 6.51
CA PHE A 99 -4.44 -18.63 7.42
C PHE A 99 -4.54 -17.66 8.59
N ARG A 100 -4.41 -18.16 9.82
CA ARG A 100 -4.30 -17.33 11.02
C ARG A 100 -2.90 -17.45 11.60
N VAL A 101 -2.22 -16.32 11.77
CA VAL A 101 -0.83 -16.28 12.18
C VAL A 101 -0.60 -15.26 13.30
N THR A 102 0.36 -15.57 14.17
CA THR A 102 0.90 -14.66 15.21
C THR A 102 2.36 -14.39 14.87
N PRO A 103 2.66 -13.46 13.97
CA PRO A 103 4.03 -13.25 13.54
C PRO A 103 4.85 -12.55 14.61
N GLN A 104 6.11 -12.95 14.71
CA GLN A 104 7.17 -12.18 15.36
C GLN A 104 7.86 -11.36 14.28
N ALA A 105 7.49 -10.08 14.17
CA ALA A 105 7.91 -9.23 13.06
C ALA A 105 9.43 -9.08 12.95
N LEU A 106 10.13 -9.04 14.09
CA LEU A 106 11.59 -8.89 14.14
C LEU A 106 12.33 -10.16 13.70
N ASP A 107 11.75 -11.34 13.89
CA ASP A 107 12.36 -12.59 13.43
C ASP A 107 12.36 -12.71 11.89
N LEU A 108 11.40 -12.07 11.25
CA LEU A 108 11.29 -12.03 9.79
C LEU A 108 12.18 -10.94 9.16
N LEU A 109 12.61 -9.96 9.94
CA LEU A 109 13.32 -8.79 9.44
C LEU A 109 14.59 -9.14 8.62
N PRO A 110 15.52 -9.99 9.09
CA PRO A 110 16.73 -10.33 8.33
C PRO A 110 16.38 -10.98 6.98
N ARG A 111 15.43 -11.93 6.99
CA ARG A 111 15.00 -12.64 5.79
C ARG A 111 14.32 -11.70 4.77
N LEU A 112 13.43 -10.84 5.22
CA LEU A 112 12.79 -9.86 4.35
C LEU A 112 13.80 -8.91 3.72
N VAL A 113 14.72 -8.38 4.52
CA VAL A 113 15.77 -7.47 4.01
C VAL A 113 16.69 -8.19 3.02
N TRP A 114 17.06 -9.44 3.28
CA TRP A 114 17.88 -10.24 2.37
C TRP A 114 17.21 -10.40 1.00
N HIS A 115 15.94 -10.80 0.96
CA HIS A 115 15.22 -11.03 -0.30
C HIS A 115 14.85 -9.75 -1.04
N HIS A 116 14.66 -8.63 -0.32
CA HIS A 116 14.42 -7.33 -0.97
C HIS A 116 15.69 -6.73 -1.56
N ASP A 117 16.88 -7.11 -1.06
CA ASP A 117 18.18 -6.61 -1.51
C ASP A 117 18.34 -5.08 -1.37
N GLN A 118 17.50 -4.46 -0.57
CA GLN A 118 17.45 -3.02 -0.31
C GLN A 118 16.75 -2.72 1.02
N PRO A 119 16.95 -1.53 1.63
CA PRO A 119 16.24 -1.13 2.83
C PRO A 119 14.79 -0.79 2.51
N PHE A 120 13.94 -1.80 2.46
CA PHE A 120 12.54 -1.66 2.07
C PHE A 120 11.64 -1.35 3.27
N GLY A 121 11.04 -0.14 3.31
CA GLY A 121 10.36 0.40 4.50
C GLY A 121 8.88 0.04 4.65
N ASP A 122 8.22 -0.58 3.66
CA ASP A 122 6.81 -0.96 3.79
C ASP A 122 6.63 -2.24 4.62
N SER A 123 6.01 -2.10 5.79
CA SER A 123 5.75 -3.22 6.70
C SER A 123 4.76 -4.25 6.17
N SER A 124 4.00 -3.92 5.12
CA SER A 124 3.12 -4.91 4.48
C SER A 124 3.88 -6.01 3.73
N ALA A 125 5.21 -5.89 3.62
CA ALA A 125 6.08 -7.02 3.24
C ALA A 125 5.92 -8.23 4.18
N ILE A 126 5.66 -8.01 5.47
CA ILE A 126 5.43 -9.08 6.45
C ILE A 126 4.22 -9.95 6.06
N PRO A 127 2.99 -9.39 5.97
CA PRO A 127 1.83 -10.18 5.59
C PRO A 127 1.94 -10.74 4.17
N THR A 128 2.55 -10.00 3.23
CA THR A 128 2.76 -10.46 1.85
C THR A 128 3.65 -11.70 1.81
N TYR A 129 4.76 -11.69 2.54
CA TYR A 129 5.64 -12.85 2.66
C TYR A 129 4.93 -14.06 3.30
N LEU A 130 4.20 -13.82 4.41
CA LEU A 130 3.53 -14.90 5.15
C LEU A 130 2.41 -15.55 4.34
N VAL A 131 1.54 -14.74 3.68
CA VAL A 131 0.49 -15.31 2.83
C VAL A 131 1.09 -16.03 1.63
N SER A 132 2.17 -15.51 1.05
CA SER A 132 2.87 -16.17 -0.06
C SER A 132 3.47 -17.51 0.36
N ARG A 133 4.11 -17.56 1.53
CA ARG A 133 4.71 -18.79 2.08
C ARG A 133 3.66 -19.88 2.28
N LEU A 134 2.54 -19.55 2.91
CA LEU A 134 1.48 -20.50 3.17
C LEU A 134 0.71 -20.89 1.91
N THR A 135 0.50 -19.95 0.99
CA THR A 135 -0.13 -20.21 -0.32
C THR A 135 0.75 -21.15 -1.17
N ARG A 136 2.08 -21.03 -1.09
CA ARG A 136 3.01 -21.86 -1.85
C ARG A 136 2.91 -23.35 -1.50
N GLU A 137 2.43 -23.70 -0.32
CA GLU A 137 2.15 -25.09 0.06
C GLU A 137 1.03 -25.72 -0.77
N HIS A 138 0.18 -24.91 -1.40
CA HIS A 138 -1.00 -25.35 -2.12
C HIS A 138 -0.93 -25.11 -3.63
N VAL A 139 -0.26 -24.03 -4.06
CA VAL A 139 -0.16 -23.61 -5.47
C VAL A 139 1.22 -23.03 -5.76
N THR A 140 1.58 -22.96 -7.05
CA THR A 140 2.86 -22.39 -7.50
C THR A 140 2.66 -20.99 -8.10
N VAL A 141 1.43 -20.67 -8.52
CA VAL A 141 1.04 -19.38 -9.09
C VAL A 141 -0.15 -18.81 -8.33
N ALA A 142 -0.15 -17.51 -8.04
CA ALA A 142 -1.28 -16.80 -7.43
C ALA A 142 -1.62 -15.52 -8.20
N LEU A 143 -2.90 -15.33 -8.52
CA LEU A 143 -3.39 -14.06 -9.07
C LEU A 143 -3.63 -13.07 -7.94
N THR A 144 -3.37 -11.78 -8.20
CA THR A 144 -3.51 -10.70 -7.23
C THR A 144 -4.37 -9.56 -7.77
N GLY A 145 -4.91 -8.72 -6.87
CA GLY A 145 -5.68 -7.53 -7.23
C GLY A 145 -4.84 -6.26 -7.40
N ASP A 146 -3.50 -6.38 -7.40
CA ASP A 146 -2.61 -5.22 -7.52
C ASP A 146 -2.80 -4.48 -8.85
N GLY A 147 -2.68 -3.16 -8.81
CA GLY A 147 -2.96 -2.28 -9.95
C GLY A 147 -4.37 -1.68 -9.97
N GLY A 148 -5.34 -2.29 -9.29
CA GLY A 148 -6.72 -1.80 -9.28
C GLY A 148 -6.88 -0.42 -8.63
N ASP A 149 -6.18 -0.17 -7.53
CA ASP A 149 -6.19 1.14 -6.87
C ASP A 149 -5.43 2.21 -7.67
N GLU A 150 -4.34 1.84 -8.29
CA GLU A 150 -3.45 2.72 -9.04
C GLU A 150 -4.07 3.15 -10.38
N LEU A 151 -4.78 2.26 -11.04
CA LEU A 151 -5.46 2.57 -12.31
C LEU A 151 -6.75 3.34 -12.12
N PHE A 152 -7.49 3.07 -11.04
CA PHE A 152 -8.86 3.57 -10.85
C PHE A 152 -9.02 4.50 -9.65
N ALA A 153 -7.94 5.13 -9.19
CA ALA A 153 -7.93 6.10 -8.08
C ALA A 153 -8.60 5.57 -6.80
N GLY A 154 -8.25 4.34 -6.39
CA GLY A 154 -8.88 3.65 -5.27
C GLY A 154 -8.51 4.17 -3.88
N TYR A 155 -7.37 4.83 -3.73
CA TYR A 155 -6.90 5.34 -2.44
C TYR A 155 -7.66 6.56 -1.97
N GLN A 156 -8.05 6.60 -0.69
CA GLN A 156 -8.74 7.74 -0.08
C GLN A 156 -7.94 9.06 -0.17
N ARG A 157 -6.61 8.97 -0.29
CA ARG A 157 -5.74 10.14 -0.49
C ARG A 157 -6.01 10.89 -1.79
N PHE A 158 -6.53 10.23 -2.84
CA PHE A 158 -6.96 10.92 -4.06
C PHE A 158 -8.20 11.77 -3.83
N TYR A 159 -9.15 11.27 -3.03
CA TYR A 159 -10.29 12.07 -2.60
C TYR A 159 -9.84 13.25 -1.71
N ALA A 160 -8.97 13.01 -0.74
CA ALA A 160 -8.40 14.07 0.09
C ALA A 160 -7.69 15.14 -0.76
N ALA A 161 -6.91 14.74 -1.77
CA ALA A 161 -6.26 15.65 -2.71
C ALA A 161 -7.29 16.50 -3.50
N SER A 162 -8.39 15.89 -3.94
CA SER A 162 -9.47 16.64 -4.62
C SER A 162 -10.17 17.66 -3.70
N LEU A 163 -10.22 17.40 -2.40
CA LEU A 163 -10.71 18.38 -1.42
C LEU A 163 -9.72 19.54 -1.26
N VAL A 164 -8.43 19.27 -1.11
CA VAL A 164 -7.40 20.32 -1.04
C VAL A 164 -7.46 21.22 -2.28
N GLU A 165 -7.60 20.63 -3.47
CA GLU A 165 -7.73 21.38 -4.72
C GLU A 165 -8.95 22.31 -4.72
N ARG A 166 -10.09 21.88 -4.18
CA ARG A 166 -11.30 22.70 -4.05
C ARG A 166 -11.19 23.77 -2.96
N MET A 167 -10.41 23.51 -1.92
CA MET A 167 -10.24 24.38 -0.76
C MET A 167 -9.03 25.33 -0.89
N HIS A 168 -8.45 25.46 -2.08
CA HIS A 168 -7.26 26.28 -2.36
C HIS A 168 -7.43 27.77 -2.02
N SER A 169 -8.68 28.27 -1.95
CA SER A 169 -9.01 29.66 -1.57
C SER A 169 -8.86 29.94 -0.07
N ILE A 170 -8.77 28.91 0.77
CA ILE A 170 -8.57 29.08 2.20
C ILE A 170 -7.13 29.50 2.48
N PRO A 171 -6.89 30.66 3.17
CA PRO A 171 -5.55 31.16 3.42
C PRO A 171 -4.69 30.17 4.24
N ARG A 172 -3.42 30.05 3.89
CA ARG A 172 -2.45 29.19 4.62
C ARG A 172 -2.41 29.37 6.13
N PRO A 173 -2.48 30.60 6.70
CA PRO A 173 -2.47 30.80 8.15
C PRO A 173 -3.60 30.07 8.89
N VAL A 174 -4.77 29.91 8.25
CA VAL A 174 -5.90 29.17 8.82
C VAL A 174 -5.52 27.71 9.02
N TRP A 175 -4.95 27.08 7.99
CA TRP A 175 -4.49 25.70 8.03
C TRP A 175 -3.38 25.48 9.06
N GLN A 176 -2.41 26.41 9.13
CA GLN A 176 -1.32 26.37 10.11
C GLN A 176 -1.82 26.48 11.56
N THR A 177 -2.84 27.29 11.79
CA THR A 177 -3.45 27.41 13.12
C THR A 177 -4.19 26.14 13.50
N MET A 178 -4.96 25.56 12.58
CA MET A 178 -5.64 24.28 12.79
C MET A 178 -4.63 23.13 13.04
N ASP A 179 -3.53 23.09 12.30
CA ASP A 179 -2.48 22.08 12.50
C ASP A 179 -1.85 22.17 13.89
N ARG A 180 -1.53 23.38 14.37
CA ARG A 180 -1.00 23.60 15.72
C ARG A 180 -1.99 23.14 16.82
N VAL A 181 -3.27 23.45 16.64
CA VAL A 181 -4.31 23.02 17.61
C VAL A 181 -4.41 21.50 17.64
N LEU A 182 -4.49 20.85 16.46
CA LEU A 182 -4.57 19.41 16.36
C LEU A 182 -3.28 18.70 16.81
N ALA A 183 -2.13 19.38 16.70
CA ALA A 183 -0.84 18.86 17.16
C ALA A 183 -0.78 18.59 18.66
N GLY A 184 -1.55 19.33 19.45
CA GLY A 184 -1.63 19.17 20.90
C GLY A 184 -2.52 18.01 21.37
N LEU A 185 -3.31 17.40 20.48
CA LEU A 185 -4.21 16.32 20.86
C LEU A 185 -3.50 14.95 20.79
N PRO A 186 -3.78 14.02 21.74
CA PRO A 186 -3.22 12.67 21.71
C PRO A 186 -3.73 11.88 20.49
N GLU A 187 -2.85 11.11 19.88
CA GLU A 187 -3.19 10.22 18.75
C GLU A 187 -3.57 8.83 19.28
N GLY A 188 -4.66 8.25 18.75
CA GLY A 188 -5.00 6.86 18.96
C GLY A 188 -4.12 5.90 18.14
N THR A 189 -4.21 4.61 18.45
CA THR A 189 -3.42 3.55 17.78
C THR A 189 -4.23 2.76 16.76
N GLY A 190 -5.56 2.97 16.70
CA GLY A 190 -6.46 2.24 15.82
C GLY A 190 -6.31 2.60 14.34
N TYR A 191 -6.64 1.65 13.47
CA TYR A 191 -6.63 1.84 12.00
C TYR A 191 -7.52 3.01 11.54
N TYR A 192 -8.68 3.22 12.20
CA TYR A 192 -9.66 4.25 11.87
C TYR A 192 -9.57 5.52 12.71
N ASP A 193 -8.41 5.86 13.26
CA ASP A 193 -8.24 7.10 14.04
C ASP A 193 -8.53 8.34 13.19
N LEU A 194 -9.69 8.94 13.43
CA LEU A 194 -10.16 10.14 12.72
C LEU A 194 -9.32 11.37 13.02
N LEU A 195 -8.77 11.50 14.24
CA LEU A 195 -7.90 12.61 14.63
C LEU A 195 -6.57 12.53 13.86
N LYS A 196 -5.97 11.35 13.78
CA LYS A 196 -4.75 11.11 13.02
C LYS A 196 -4.94 11.43 11.54
N ARG A 197 -6.07 11.01 10.97
CA ARG A 197 -6.43 11.30 9.56
C ARG A 197 -6.71 12.78 9.35
N GLY A 198 -7.50 13.40 10.21
CA GLY A 198 -7.83 14.83 10.18
C GLY A 198 -6.58 15.69 10.27
N ARG A 199 -5.68 15.38 11.20
CA ARG A 199 -4.40 16.08 11.36
C ARG A 199 -3.53 15.96 10.10
N ARG A 200 -3.36 14.74 9.54
CA ARG A 200 -2.61 14.55 8.29
C ARG A 200 -3.21 15.35 7.14
N PHE A 201 -4.54 15.42 7.05
CA PHE A 201 -5.23 16.22 6.05
C PHE A 201 -4.95 17.71 6.24
N VAL A 202 -5.14 18.26 7.45
CA VAL A 202 -4.95 19.67 7.76
C VAL A 202 -3.49 20.10 7.53
N HIS A 203 -2.53 19.28 7.95
CA HIS A 203 -1.11 19.52 7.70
C HIS A 203 -0.82 19.66 6.18
N GLY A 204 -1.36 18.76 5.36
CA GLY A 204 -1.22 18.83 3.90
C GLY A 204 -2.01 19.97 3.25
N ALA A 205 -3.20 20.28 3.74
CA ALA A 205 -4.11 21.26 3.10
C ALA A 205 -3.55 22.69 3.04
N GLY A 206 -2.59 23.04 3.91
CA GLY A 206 -1.86 24.30 3.87
C GLY A 206 -0.80 24.40 2.77
N GLN A 207 -0.58 23.35 2.00
CA GLN A 207 0.46 23.22 0.99
C GLN A 207 -0.11 23.17 -0.44
N THR A 208 0.75 23.04 -1.46
CA THR A 208 0.29 22.69 -2.81
C THR A 208 -0.20 21.25 -2.83
N ILE A 209 -1.13 20.93 -3.71
CA ILE A 209 -1.69 19.57 -3.83
C ILE A 209 -0.61 18.49 -4.01
N ARG A 210 0.48 18.79 -4.73
CA ARG A 210 1.62 17.89 -4.95
C ARG A 210 2.34 17.58 -3.64
N LEU A 211 2.68 18.63 -2.88
CA LEU A 211 3.35 18.47 -1.59
C LEU A 211 2.46 17.79 -0.56
N ALA A 212 1.17 18.17 -0.50
CA ALA A 212 0.20 17.52 0.38
C ALA A 212 0.12 16.02 0.11
N TYR A 213 -0.02 15.63 -1.16
CA TYR A 213 -0.09 14.23 -1.55
C TYR A 213 1.18 13.48 -1.20
N PHE A 214 2.36 14.06 -1.50
CA PHE A 214 3.64 13.47 -1.18
C PHE A 214 3.82 13.28 0.33
N ASP A 215 3.45 14.27 1.16
CA ASP A 215 3.47 14.17 2.62
C ASP A 215 2.53 13.07 3.17
N TRP A 216 1.49 12.73 2.44
CA TRP A 216 0.60 11.61 2.83
C TRP A 216 1.15 10.23 2.45
N VAL A 217 2.09 10.16 1.51
CA VAL A 217 2.71 8.91 1.07
C VAL A 217 3.99 8.64 1.85
N ARG A 218 4.85 9.65 2.03
CA ARG A 218 6.14 9.47 2.69
C ARG A 218 5.99 9.18 4.19
N LEU A 219 6.92 8.41 4.74
CA LEU A 219 6.94 8.03 6.16
C LEU A 219 7.58 9.09 7.03
N PHE A 220 8.64 9.74 6.56
CA PHE A 220 9.31 10.85 7.23
C PHE A 220 9.09 12.13 6.43
N ASP A 221 8.62 13.19 7.08
CA ASP A 221 8.60 14.53 6.48
C ASP A 221 10.04 15.11 6.38
N ALA A 222 10.19 16.25 5.69
CA ALA A 222 11.51 16.86 5.48
C ALA A 222 12.21 17.23 6.80
N ASP A 223 11.48 17.67 7.82
CA ASP A 223 12.04 18.06 9.13
C ASP A 223 12.51 16.82 9.90
N GLN A 224 11.72 15.76 9.88
CA GLN A 224 12.08 14.47 10.47
C GLN A 224 13.29 13.84 9.80
N THR A 225 13.35 13.90 8.46
CA THR A 225 14.49 13.41 7.69
C THR A 225 15.75 14.18 8.05
N ARG A 226 15.70 15.52 8.13
CA ARG A 226 16.83 16.34 8.57
C ARG A 226 17.26 16.08 10.01
N ALA A 227 16.29 15.85 10.90
CA ALA A 227 16.59 15.51 12.28
C ALA A 227 17.33 14.17 12.41
N LEU A 228 17.02 13.20 11.57
CA LEU A 228 17.66 11.88 11.54
C LEU A 228 18.98 11.87 10.75
N LEU A 229 19.06 12.66 9.67
CA LEU A 229 20.17 12.70 8.73
C LEU A 229 20.64 14.16 8.53
N PRO A 230 21.30 14.77 9.52
CA PRO A 230 21.74 16.18 9.42
C PRO A 230 22.67 16.45 8.22
N SER A 231 23.39 15.44 7.77
CA SER A 231 24.28 15.52 6.61
C SER A 231 23.58 15.83 5.28
N LEU A 232 22.27 15.57 5.18
CA LEU A 232 21.47 15.91 3.99
C LEU A 232 21.21 17.42 3.87
N GLY A 233 21.37 18.20 4.94
CA GLY A 233 21.08 19.64 4.93
C GLY A 233 19.63 19.93 4.55
N SER A 234 19.41 20.80 3.56
CA SER A 234 18.07 21.14 3.04
C SER A 234 17.61 20.27 1.87
N ALA A 235 18.38 19.26 1.46
CA ALA A 235 18.03 18.41 0.33
C ALA A 235 16.81 17.54 0.64
N ASP A 236 15.90 17.44 -0.32
CA ASP A 236 14.75 16.50 -0.33
C ASP A 236 14.73 15.72 -1.65
N PRO A 237 15.65 14.74 -1.81
CA PRO A 237 15.74 13.97 -3.07
C PRO A 237 14.45 13.25 -3.43
N ALA A 238 13.73 12.74 -2.43
CA ALA A 238 12.46 12.03 -2.64
C ALA A 238 11.37 13.00 -3.14
N GLY A 239 11.31 14.22 -2.60
CA GLY A 239 10.39 15.26 -3.07
C GLY A 239 10.68 15.72 -4.49
N LEU A 240 11.97 15.83 -4.86
CA LEU A 240 12.37 16.15 -6.24
C LEU A 240 11.98 15.04 -7.20
N HIS A 241 12.25 13.79 -6.85
CA HIS A 241 11.89 12.63 -7.68
C HIS A 241 10.36 12.52 -7.87
N PHE A 242 9.58 12.64 -6.79
CA PHE A 242 8.13 12.68 -6.88
C PHE A 242 7.62 13.81 -7.77
N SER A 243 8.18 15.02 -7.61
CA SER A 243 7.78 16.19 -8.40
C SER A 243 8.02 15.99 -9.90
N ALA A 244 9.09 15.30 -10.27
CA ALA A 244 9.40 14.96 -11.65
C ALA A 244 8.42 13.94 -12.26
N ALA A 245 7.86 13.04 -11.45
CA ALA A 245 6.89 12.05 -11.89
C ALA A 245 5.47 12.63 -12.11
N VAL A 246 5.16 13.81 -11.57
CA VAL A 246 3.86 14.48 -11.75
C VAL A 246 3.84 15.23 -13.08
N THR A 247 3.38 14.58 -14.14
CA THR A 247 3.42 15.10 -15.52
C THR A 247 2.20 15.95 -15.90
N ALA A 248 1.08 15.83 -15.18
CA ALA A 248 -0.16 16.55 -15.45
C ALA A 248 -0.62 17.35 -14.21
N PRO A 249 -1.45 18.40 -14.39
CA PRO A 249 -2.02 19.15 -13.27
C PRO A 249 -3.09 18.35 -12.53
N GLY A 250 -3.38 18.78 -11.29
CA GLY A 250 -4.48 18.29 -10.47
C GLY A 250 -4.29 16.83 -10.02
N VAL A 251 -5.40 16.23 -9.58
CA VAL A 251 -5.40 14.85 -9.03
C VAL A 251 -5.07 13.81 -10.11
N ALA A 252 -5.34 14.10 -11.39
CA ALA A 252 -4.98 13.19 -12.49
C ALA A 252 -3.46 12.99 -12.57
N GLY A 253 -2.67 14.07 -12.48
CA GLY A 253 -1.21 13.95 -12.46
C GLY A 253 -0.66 13.25 -11.22
N LEU A 254 -1.36 13.33 -10.08
CA LEU A 254 -0.99 12.55 -8.90
C LEU A 254 -1.24 11.04 -9.11
N LEU A 255 -2.28 10.69 -9.87
CA LEU A 255 -2.53 9.29 -10.24
C LEU A 255 -1.41 8.76 -11.14
N ASP A 256 -0.98 9.56 -12.13
CA ASP A 256 0.14 9.21 -13.02
C ASP A 256 1.44 9.02 -12.25
N ALA A 257 1.76 9.93 -11.31
CA ALA A 257 2.94 9.79 -10.45
C ALA A 257 2.85 8.56 -9.52
N ASN A 258 1.66 8.26 -9.01
CA ASN A 258 1.45 7.06 -8.18
C ASN A 258 1.70 5.79 -9.00
N PHE A 259 1.23 5.75 -10.24
CA PHE A 259 1.46 4.64 -11.15
C PHE A 259 2.94 4.52 -11.56
N ALA A 260 3.63 5.65 -11.78
CA ALA A 260 5.02 5.67 -12.25
C ALA A 260 6.06 5.37 -11.15
N MET A 261 5.72 5.61 -9.87
CA MET A 261 6.64 5.47 -8.75
C MET A 261 6.13 4.49 -7.68
N TYR A 262 4.96 4.79 -7.08
CA TYR A 262 4.47 4.01 -5.94
C TYR A 262 4.15 2.56 -6.32
N LEU A 263 3.56 2.35 -7.50
CA LEU A 263 3.27 1.00 -7.99
C LEU A 263 4.55 0.19 -8.23
N PRO A 264 5.53 0.63 -9.04
CA PRO A 264 6.72 -0.18 -9.30
C PRO A 264 7.68 -0.24 -8.11
N ASP A 265 7.92 0.88 -7.40
CA ASP A 265 9.00 0.99 -6.42
C ASP A 265 8.59 0.52 -5.02
N ASP A 266 7.28 0.39 -4.74
CA ASP A 266 6.76 -0.10 -3.46
C ASP A 266 5.93 -1.38 -3.67
N LEU A 267 4.78 -1.30 -4.34
CA LEU A 267 3.82 -2.39 -4.35
C LEU A 267 4.31 -3.62 -5.11
N LEU A 268 4.85 -3.44 -6.33
CA LEU A 268 5.32 -4.56 -7.15
C LEU A 268 6.63 -5.14 -6.64
N VAL A 269 7.56 -4.32 -6.17
CA VAL A 269 8.80 -4.79 -5.52
C VAL A 269 8.45 -5.63 -4.29
N LYS A 270 7.55 -5.14 -3.43
CA LYS A 270 7.08 -5.88 -2.27
C LYS A 270 6.49 -7.23 -2.64
N LEU A 271 5.54 -7.22 -3.57
CA LEU A 271 4.84 -8.43 -4.00
C LEU A 271 5.82 -9.45 -4.58
N ASP A 272 6.62 -9.02 -5.55
CA ASP A 272 7.59 -9.88 -6.25
C ASP A 272 8.62 -10.46 -5.28
N ARG A 273 9.31 -9.61 -4.52
CA ARG A 273 10.39 -10.05 -3.61
C ARG A 273 9.87 -10.94 -2.49
N SER A 274 8.71 -10.61 -1.91
CA SER A 274 8.11 -11.42 -0.85
C SER A 274 7.59 -12.78 -1.36
N ALA A 275 6.99 -12.82 -2.54
CA ALA A 275 6.47 -14.05 -3.13
C ALA A 275 7.60 -14.93 -3.67
N MET A 276 8.58 -14.33 -4.38
CA MET A 276 9.72 -15.07 -4.91
C MET A 276 10.66 -15.60 -3.83
N ALA A 277 10.69 -14.98 -2.64
CA ALA A 277 11.41 -15.52 -1.47
C ALA A 277 10.96 -16.92 -1.08
N VAL A 278 9.78 -17.34 -1.51
CA VAL A 278 9.19 -18.68 -1.27
C VAL A 278 8.84 -19.41 -2.57
N SER A 279 9.34 -18.94 -3.71
CA SER A 279 9.13 -19.54 -5.04
C SER A 279 7.65 -19.59 -5.45
N LEU A 280 6.86 -18.56 -5.07
CA LEU A 280 5.50 -18.35 -5.54
C LEU A 280 5.51 -17.30 -6.64
N GLU A 281 5.05 -17.65 -7.83
CA GLU A 281 4.83 -16.69 -8.91
C GLU A 281 3.53 -15.91 -8.65
N THR A 282 3.57 -14.59 -8.78
CA THR A 282 2.36 -13.75 -8.69
C THR A 282 2.04 -13.10 -10.02
N ARG A 283 0.75 -13.02 -10.35
CA ARG A 283 0.24 -12.40 -11.58
C ARG A 283 -0.82 -11.37 -11.23
N ALA A 284 -0.69 -10.16 -11.80
CA ALA A 284 -1.59 -9.03 -11.56
C ALA A 284 -2.41 -8.70 -12.83
N PRO A 285 -3.62 -9.26 -13.01
CA PRO A 285 -4.42 -9.05 -14.22
C PRO A 285 -4.74 -7.58 -14.51
N PHE A 286 -4.87 -6.73 -13.49
CA PHE A 286 -5.06 -5.28 -13.69
C PHE A 286 -3.91 -4.61 -14.43
N LEU A 287 -2.72 -5.21 -14.42
CA LEU A 287 -1.52 -4.63 -15.05
C LEU A 287 -1.28 -5.14 -16.47
N HIS A 288 -2.28 -5.76 -17.11
CA HIS A 288 -2.21 -6.08 -18.53
C HIS A 288 -2.12 -4.80 -19.35
N ARG A 289 -1.21 -4.78 -20.35
CA ARG A 289 -0.89 -3.59 -21.14
C ARG A 289 -2.13 -2.89 -21.73
N ASP A 290 -3.04 -3.65 -22.30
CA ASP A 290 -4.23 -3.10 -22.97
C ASP A 290 -5.22 -2.52 -21.97
N LEU A 291 -5.34 -3.12 -20.78
CA LEU A 291 -6.14 -2.60 -19.68
C LEU A 291 -5.54 -1.32 -19.10
N ILE A 292 -4.22 -1.24 -18.96
CA ILE A 292 -3.52 -0.01 -18.52
C ILE A 292 -3.77 1.11 -19.53
N ALA A 293 -3.60 0.84 -20.83
CA ALA A 293 -3.81 1.84 -21.89
C ALA A 293 -5.27 2.33 -21.90
N PHE A 294 -6.23 1.42 -21.77
CA PHE A 294 -7.65 1.75 -21.65
C PHE A 294 -7.92 2.62 -20.41
N ALA A 295 -7.42 2.20 -19.25
CA ALA A 295 -7.60 2.92 -17.98
C ALA A 295 -7.01 4.33 -18.07
N ALA A 296 -5.82 4.53 -18.65
CA ALA A 296 -5.22 5.85 -18.84
C ALA A 296 -6.10 6.74 -19.72
N GLY A 297 -6.71 6.21 -20.77
CA GLY A 297 -7.62 6.95 -21.66
C GLY A 297 -8.99 7.28 -21.09
N LEU A 298 -9.37 6.71 -19.93
CA LEU A 298 -10.66 7.00 -19.30
C LEU A 298 -10.73 8.44 -18.74
N PRO A 299 -11.84 9.16 -18.92
CA PRO A 299 -12.10 10.41 -18.23
C PRO A 299 -11.92 10.27 -16.71
N PHE A 300 -11.15 11.17 -16.08
CA PHE A 300 -10.78 11.05 -14.68
C PHE A 300 -11.98 10.93 -13.73
N ASN A 301 -13.10 11.60 -14.02
CA ASN A 301 -14.33 11.53 -13.23
C ASN A 301 -15.03 10.16 -13.27
N LEU A 302 -14.64 9.25 -14.18
CA LEU A 302 -15.04 7.84 -14.14
C LEU A 302 -14.21 7.03 -13.13
N LYS A 303 -13.01 7.50 -12.78
CA LYS A 303 -12.16 6.89 -11.75
C LYS A 303 -12.53 7.40 -10.36
N LEU A 304 -12.65 8.73 -10.21
CA LEU A 304 -12.98 9.42 -8.95
C LEU A 304 -14.08 10.46 -9.19
N HIS A 305 -15.19 10.32 -8.47
CA HIS A 305 -16.28 11.31 -8.49
C HIS A 305 -16.82 11.56 -7.08
N GLY A 306 -16.68 12.78 -6.59
CA GLY A 306 -17.00 13.10 -5.20
C GLY A 306 -16.23 12.22 -4.24
N ARG A 307 -16.94 11.46 -3.40
CA ARG A 307 -16.36 10.48 -2.47
C ARG A 307 -16.18 9.07 -3.07
N THR A 308 -16.71 8.86 -4.27
CA THR A 308 -16.68 7.53 -4.89
C THR A 308 -15.38 7.32 -5.65
N THR A 309 -14.50 6.52 -5.09
CA THR A 309 -13.28 5.98 -5.73
C THR A 309 -13.64 4.76 -6.58
N LYS A 310 -12.81 4.42 -7.56
CA LYS A 310 -13.01 3.26 -8.46
C LYS A 310 -14.39 3.25 -9.13
N ARG A 311 -14.96 4.41 -9.44
CA ARG A 311 -16.35 4.53 -9.90
C ARG A 311 -16.68 3.58 -11.04
N ILE A 312 -15.89 3.58 -12.10
CA ILE A 312 -16.14 2.73 -13.26
C ILE A 312 -15.92 1.24 -12.96
N LEU A 313 -14.93 0.90 -12.14
CA LEU A 313 -14.67 -0.47 -11.72
C LEU A 313 -15.83 -1.02 -10.86
N LYS A 314 -16.35 -0.20 -9.95
CA LYS A 314 -17.55 -0.53 -9.17
C LYS A 314 -18.74 -0.78 -10.07
N ARG A 315 -18.93 0.08 -11.11
CA ARG A 315 -20.01 -0.12 -12.09
C ARG A 315 -19.83 -1.42 -12.88
N ALA A 316 -18.62 -1.73 -13.32
CA ALA A 316 -18.32 -2.97 -14.05
C ALA A 316 -18.51 -4.23 -13.20
N ALA A 317 -18.31 -4.13 -11.88
CA ALA A 317 -18.50 -5.24 -10.95
C ALA A 317 -19.96 -5.54 -10.59
N ARG A 318 -20.88 -4.60 -10.84
CA ARG A 318 -22.30 -4.79 -10.55
C ARG A 318 -22.88 -5.94 -11.38
N GLY A 319 -23.64 -6.82 -10.70
CA GLY A 319 -24.15 -8.07 -11.29
C GLY A 319 -23.19 -9.26 -11.20
N LEU A 320 -21.90 -9.03 -10.85
CA LEU A 320 -20.94 -10.10 -10.56
C LEU A 320 -20.71 -10.28 -9.07
N LEU A 321 -20.72 -9.18 -8.33
CA LEU A 321 -20.51 -9.13 -6.89
C LEU A 321 -21.67 -8.40 -6.22
N PRO A 322 -22.00 -8.72 -4.97
CA PRO A 322 -23.01 -8.00 -4.19
C PRO A 322 -22.55 -6.56 -3.92
N ASP A 323 -23.54 -5.67 -3.82
CA ASP A 323 -23.30 -4.25 -3.51
C ASP A 323 -22.53 -4.05 -2.20
N ALA A 324 -22.76 -4.89 -1.21
CA ALA A 324 -22.06 -4.85 0.09
C ALA A 324 -20.53 -5.03 -0.07
N ILE A 325 -20.08 -5.83 -1.04
CA ILE A 325 -18.65 -6.01 -1.37
C ILE A 325 -18.15 -4.86 -2.24
N ILE A 326 -18.94 -4.45 -3.24
CA ILE A 326 -18.56 -3.38 -4.18
C ILE A 326 -18.39 -2.04 -3.46
N ASP A 327 -19.28 -1.73 -2.54
CA ASP A 327 -19.32 -0.43 -1.86
C ASP A 327 -18.61 -0.43 -0.49
N ARG A 328 -18.01 -1.56 -0.11
CA ARG A 328 -17.18 -1.66 1.08
C ARG A 328 -16.07 -0.60 1.07
N PRO A 329 -15.85 0.11 2.19
CA PRO A 329 -14.72 1.01 2.32
C PRO A 329 -13.38 0.27 2.10
N LYS A 330 -12.47 0.91 1.36
CA LYS A 330 -11.11 0.37 1.17
C LYS A 330 -10.42 0.17 2.52
N HIS A 331 -9.98 -1.05 2.77
CA HIS A 331 -9.06 -1.41 3.85
C HIS A 331 -7.69 -1.72 3.25
N GLY A 332 -6.60 -1.30 3.90
CA GLY A 332 -5.25 -1.60 3.45
C GLY A 332 -4.76 -2.92 4.03
N PHE A 333 -3.86 -3.59 3.32
CA PHE A 333 -3.20 -4.81 3.78
C PHE A 333 -2.14 -4.44 4.84
N GLY A 334 -2.61 -4.00 6.01
CA GLY A 334 -1.79 -3.54 7.12
C GLY A 334 -1.67 -4.59 8.23
N VAL A 335 -0.74 -4.34 9.14
CA VAL A 335 -0.51 -5.13 10.35
C VAL A 335 -0.45 -4.21 11.57
N PRO A 336 -0.76 -4.69 12.78
CA PRO A 336 -0.67 -3.91 14.02
C PRO A 336 0.79 -3.71 14.46
N LEU A 337 1.63 -3.25 13.54
CA LEU A 337 3.07 -3.12 13.69
C LEU A 337 3.48 -2.31 14.92
N GLY A 338 2.76 -1.21 15.19
CA GLY A 338 3.04 -0.39 16.36
C GLY A 338 2.86 -1.14 17.67
N ALA A 339 1.89 -2.04 17.76
CA ALA A 339 1.68 -2.90 18.92
C ALA A 339 2.79 -3.96 19.03
N TRP A 340 3.17 -4.58 17.91
CA TRP A 340 4.23 -5.59 17.89
C TRP A 340 5.57 -5.02 18.31
N LEU A 341 5.98 -3.88 17.73
CA LEU A 341 7.25 -3.25 18.11
C LEU A 341 7.27 -2.74 19.55
N ARG A 342 6.13 -2.34 20.11
CA ARG A 342 6.07 -2.00 21.55
C ARG A 342 6.29 -3.21 22.44
N ARG A 343 5.77 -4.38 22.07
CA ARG A 343 6.00 -5.63 22.81
C ARG A 343 7.49 -6.00 22.79
N ASP A 344 8.12 -5.85 21.63
CA ASP A 344 9.50 -6.29 21.39
C ASP A 344 10.51 -5.11 21.45
N MET A 345 10.21 -4.06 22.24
CA MET A 345 10.94 -2.80 22.25
C MET A 345 12.40 -2.93 22.72
N SER A 346 12.71 -3.91 23.58
CA SER A 346 14.12 -4.20 23.95
C SER A 346 14.94 -4.55 22.73
N GLN A 347 14.45 -5.46 21.87
CA GLN A 347 15.14 -5.86 20.63
C GLN A 347 15.23 -4.69 19.63
N VAL A 348 14.19 -3.84 19.53
CA VAL A 348 14.25 -2.62 18.73
C VAL A 348 15.41 -1.71 19.17
N ARG A 349 15.57 -1.52 20.48
CA ARG A 349 16.68 -0.73 21.07
C ARG A 349 18.02 -1.39 20.80
N ASP A 350 18.14 -2.70 21.00
CA ASP A 350 19.36 -3.47 20.80
C ASP A 350 19.84 -3.43 19.33
N ILE A 351 18.90 -3.31 18.37
CA ILE A 351 19.24 -3.15 16.95
C ILE A 351 19.62 -1.70 16.65
N LEU A 352 18.76 -0.73 16.94
CA LEU A 352 18.90 0.65 16.48
C LEU A 352 19.90 1.47 17.28
N LEU A 353 20.12 1.15 18.53
CA LEU A 353 21.02 1.86 19.45
C LEU A 353 22.29 1.09 19.77
N SER A 354 22.59 0.01 19.04
CA SER A 354 23.81 -0.78 19.19
C SER A 354 25.06 0.08 18.98
N ASP A 355 26.18 -0.33 19.59
CA ASP A 355 27.48 0.30 19.35
C ASP A 355 27.84 0.32 17.85
N ARG A 356 27.47 -0.72 17.13
CA ARG A 356 27.65 -0.83 15.67
C ARG A 356 26.88 0.26 14.92
N ALA A 357 25.61 0.49 15.25
CA ALA A 357 24.79 1.55 14.64
C ALA A 357 25.33 2.95 15.01
N ARG A 358 25.76 3.14 16.27
CA ARG A 358 26.36 4.40 16.75
C ARG A 358 27.70 4.69 16.05
N ALA A 359 28.58 3.71 15.95
CA ALA A 359 29.89 3.85 15.35
C ALA A 359 29.83 4.20 13.84
N ARG A 360 28.74 3.79 13.15
CA ARG A 360 28.53 4.11 11.75
C ARG A 360 28.30 5.60 11.50
N GLY A 361 27.77 6.34 12.47
CA GLY A 361 27.58 7.80 12.38
C GLY A 361 26.59 8.26 11.30
N LEU A 362 25.77 7.34 10.73
CA LEU A 362 24.81 7.65 9.68
C LEU A 362 23.59 8.41 10.24
N LEU A 363 23.04 7.91 11.35
CA LEU A 363 21.84 8.48 11.98
C LEU A 363 22.20 9.30 13.21
N HIS A 364 21.49 10.39 13.41
CA HIS A 364 21.56 11.19 14.64
C HIS A 364 20.86 10.44 15.78
N MET A 365 21.62 9.76 16.63
CA MET A 365 21.12 8.89 17.69
C MET A 365 20.11 9.54 18.63
N PRO A 366 20.26 10.81 19.09
CA PRO A 366 19.24 11.47 19.92
C PRO A 366 17.87 11.56 19.22
N ALA A 367 17.81 11.69 17.90
CA ALA A 367 16.56 11.69 17.16
C ALA A 367 15.94 10.29 17.09
N VAL A 368 16.75 9.24 16.95
CA VAL A 368 16.30 7.85 17.00
C VAL A 368 15.75 7.51 18.39
N GLU A 369 16.46 7.87 19.47
CA GLU A 369 16.03 7.68 20.85
C GLU A 369 14.69 8.38 21.13
N LYS A 370 14.52 9.62 20.64
CA LYS A 370 13.26 10.37 20.77
C LYS A 370 12.08 9.67 20.09
N LEU A 371 12.30 9.07 18.92
CA LEU A 371 11.26 8.28 18.23
C LEU A 371 10.86 7.05 19.03
N ILE A 372 11.85 6.30 19.53
CA ILE A 372 11.66 5.11 20.36
C ILE A 372 10.88 5.47 21.63
N ASP A 373 11.32 6.50 22.35
CA ASP A 373 10.70 6.92 23.61
C ASP A 373 9.26 7.41 23.42
N SER A 374 9.03 8.22 22.38
CA SER A 374 7.68 8.69 22.03
C SER A 374 6.73 7.53 21.69
N HIS A 375 7.24 6.50 20.99
CA HIS A 375 6.46 5.30 20.65
C HIS A 375 6.17 4.44 21.87
N THR A 376 7.19 4.19 22.71
CA THR A 376 7.08 3.39 23.94
C THR A 376 6.10 4.01 24.92
N GLN A 377 6.15 5.34 25.10
CA GLN A 377 5.27 6.11 25.98
C GLN A 377 3.87 6.33 25.40
N ARG A 378 3.56 5.76 24.22
CA ARG A 378 2.27 5.92 23.53
C ARG A 378 1.88 7.39 23.26
N ARG A 379 2.85 8.30 23.20
CA ARG A 379 2.60 9.70 22.84
C ARG A 379 2.23 9.81 21.37
N ARG A 380 2.89 9.01 20.53
CA ARG A 380 2.62 8.87 19.09
C ARG A 380 2.92 7.45 18.63
N ASP A 381 2.23 7.02 17.57
CA ASP A 381 2.56 5.78 16.91
C ASP A 381 3.64 6.01 15.84
N HIS A 382 4.84 5.50 16.08
CA HIS A 382 5.98 5.54 15.18
C HIS A 382 6.32 4.16 14.59
N GLY A 383 5.40 3.19 14.65
CA GLY A 383 5.66 1.82 14.21
C GLY A 383 6.28 1.74 12.82
N GLN A 384 5.67 2.38 11.81
CA GLN A 384 6.18 2.40 10.44
C GLN A 384 7.58 3.05 10.33
N ARG A 385 7.82 4.14 11.07
CA ARG A 385 9.11 4.83 11.06
C ARG A 385 10.21 3.98 11.69
N LEU A 386 9.92 3.34 12.81
CA LEU A 386 10.85 2.42 13.45
C LEU A 386 11.13 1.21 12.57
N TRP A 387 10.14 0.67 11.90
CA TRP A 387 10.33 -0.40 10.92
C TRP A 387 11.27 0.01 9.79
N THR A 388 11.09 1.19 9.22
CA THR A 388 11.98 1.73 8.18
C THR A 388 13.43 1.85 8.67
N LEU A 389 13.64 2.31 9.91
CA LEU A 389 14.98 2.37 10.49
C LEU A 389 15.55 0.99 10.76
N LEU A 390 14.73 0.04 11.19
CA LEU A 390 15.14 -1.35 11.40
C LEU A 390 15.54 -2.03 10.10
N THR A 391 14.79 -1.83 9.01
CA THR A 391 15.14 -2.38 7.70
C THR A 391 16.43 -1.76 7.16
N LEU A 392 16.63 -0.45 7.34
CA LEU A 392 17.88 0.23 6.97
C LEU A 392 19.07 -0.34 7.77
N GLU A 393 18.96 -0.43 9.10
CA GLU A 393 20.04 -0.94 9.94
C GLU A 393 20.36 -2.40 9.62
N MET A 394 19.33 -3.23 9.41
CA MET A 394 19.50 -4.62 9.03
C MET A 394 20.19 -4.76 7.67
N TRP A 395 19.80 -3.94 6.68
CA TRP A 395 20.41 -3.92 5.37
C TRP A 395 21.90 -3.54 5.45
N LEU A 396 22.23 -2.51 6.24
CA LEU A 396 23.62 -2.13 6.47
C LEU A 396 24.44 -3.28 7.10
N ARG A 397 23.85 -4.04 8.04
CA ARG A 397 24.48 -5.21 8.64
C ARG A 397 24.73 -6.35 7.66
N LEU A 398 23.77 -6.59 6.75
CA LEU A 398 23.82 -7.71 5.82
C LEU A 398 24.71 -7.43 4.60
N PHE A 399 24.72 -6.21 4.08
CA PHE A 399 25.31 -5.93 2.77
C PHE A 399 26.51 -4.98 2.81
N ILE A 400 26.65 -4.15 3.85
CA ILE A 400 27.70 -3.11 3.90
C ILE A 400 28.79 -3.44 4.91
N ASP A 401 28.42 -3.96 6.07
CA ASP A 401 29.40 -4.23 7.11
C ASP A 401 30.17 -5.54 6.82
N PRO A 402 31.51 -5.50 6.70
CA PRO A 402 32.30 -6.62 6.17
C PRO A 402 32.44 -7.84 7.09
N SER A 403 31.86 -7.83 8.29
CA SER A 403 32.03 -8.90 9.26
C SER A 403 30.92 -9.93 9.21
N ARG A 404 31.23 -11.10 8.64
CA ARG A 404 30.48 -12.38 8.64
C ARG A 404 29.08 -12.27 8.05
N LEU A 405 28.93 -12.78 6.82
CA LEU A 405 27.71 -13.40 6.34
C LEU A 405 27.32 -14.51 7.34
N GLU A 406 26.70 -14.13 8.44
CA GLU A 406 25.93 -15.07 9.23
C GLU A 406 24.78 -15.49 8.31
N THR A 407 24.77 -16.72 7.93
CA THR A 407 23.82 -17.39 7.05
C THR A 407 22.41 -17.19 7.61
N TYR A 408 21.73 -16.15 7.13
CA TYR A 408 20.29 -15.95 7.31
C TYR A 408 19.49 -16.57 6.13
N VAL A 409 20.00 -17.66 5.55
CA VAL A 409 19.33 -18.42 4.50
C VAL A 409 18.49 -19.53 5.10
#